data_78e3753942fb78559c3ef90f83ab49ad
#
_entry.id   78e3753942fb78559c3ef90f83ab49ad
#
_cell.length_a   1.000
_cell.length_b   1.000
_cell.length_c   1.000
_cell.angle_alpha   90.00
_cell.angle_beta   90.00
_cell.angle_gamma   90.00
#
_symmetry.space_group_name_H-M   'P 1'
#
loop_
_entity.id
_entity.type
_entity.pdbx_description
1 polymer ?
#
loop_
_entity_poly.entity_id
_entity_poly.type
_entity_poly.pdbx_seq_one_letter_code
_entity_poly.pdbx_strand_id
1 'polypeptide(L)'
;MQSLVSNVTDRVSQAVTALDFDRLHQEYWDQNEFLVIKQILPRAFVEEVFVPQAQGVKAELNRNYIPGHKKGGSVSYYTVQEKAPRFLDLYRSESFRAFLNRLVEAKLMFCPDNDPHSCALYYYTEPGDHIGFHYDTSYYKGARYTILMGLVDRSTQCKLVCELFKDHPTK
;
A
#
# COMPACT_ATOMS: atom_id res chain seq x y z
N MET A 1 2.98 -13.58 -22.59
CA MET A 1 2.39 -12.56 -21.67
C MET A 1 1.57 -13.17 -20.53
N GLN A 2 0.98 -14.37 -20.66
CA GLN A 2 0.24 -15.07 -19.58
C GLN A 2 1.08 -15.50 -18.36
N SER A 3 2.39 -15.72 -18.51
CA SER A 3 3.24 -16.26 -17.43
C SER A 3 3.56 -15.27 -16.29
N LEU A 4 3.48 -13.95 -16.52
CA LEU A 4 3.84 -12.95 -15.51
C LEU A 4 2.65 -12.56 -14.59
N VAL A 5 1.41 -12.60 -15.09
CA VAL A 5 0.21 -12.33 -14.27
C VAL A 5 -0.01 -13.45 -13.26
N SER A 6 0.08 -14.72 -13.73
CA SER A 6 0.03 -15.89 -12.85
C SER A 6 1.12 -15.84 -11.77
N ASN A 7 2.27 -15.23 -12.07
CA ASN A 7 3.37 -15.13 -11.11
C ASN A 7 3.09 -14.18 -9.95
N VAL A 8 2.46 -13.01 -10.16
CA VAL A 8 2.12 -12.08 -9.05
C VAL A 8 1.09 -12.71 -8.12
N THR A 9 -0.02 -13.21 -8.65
CA THR A 9 -1.09 -13.84 -7.86
C THR A 9 -0.58 -15.05 -7.08
N ASP A 10 0.20 -15.91 -7.72
CA ASP A 10 0.77 -17.11 -7.09
C ASP A 10 1.76 -16.74 -5.98
N ARG A 11 2.63 -15.76 -6.22
CA ARG A 11 3.59 -15.27 -5.22
C ARG A 11 2.91 -14.63 -4.02
N VAL A 12 1.87 -13.85 -4.26
CA VAL A 12 1.07 -13.26 -3.17
C VAL A 12 0.37 -14.36 -2.38
N SER A 13 -0.23 -15.35 -3.04
CA SER A 13 -0.88 -16.49 -2.39
C SER A 13 0.09 -17.28 -1.50
N GLN A 14 1.27 -17.60 -2.02
CA GLN A 14 2.32 -18.27 -1.25
C GLN A 14 2.76 -17.42 -0.04
N ALA A 15 2.96 -16.12 -0.25
CA ALA A 15 3.39 -15.20 0.79
C ALA A 15 2.38 -15.12 1.94
N VAL A 16 1.10 -14.89 1.65
CA VAL A 16 0.09 -14.77 2.70
C VAL A 16 -0.19 -16.10 3.41
N THR A 17 -0.03 -17.24 2.72
CA THR A 17 -0.19 -18.56 3.33
C THR A 17 0.95 -18.89 4.30
N ALA A 18 2.14 -18.34 4.06
CA ALA A 18 3.31 -18.55 4.92
C ALA A 18 3.33 -17.67 6.18
N LEU A 19 2.41 -16.71 6.29
CA LEU A 19 2.34 -15.82 7.46
C LEU A 19 1.79 -16.55 8.69
N ASP A 20 2.33 -16.22 9.86
CA ASP A 20 1.76 -16.57 11.15
C ASP A 20 0.52 -15.70 11.39
N PHE A 21 -0.62 -16.19 10.92
CA PHE A 21 -1.87 -15.42 10.94
C PHE A 21 -2.30 -15.06 12.37
N ASP A 22 -2.24 -16.01 13.31
CA ASP A 22 -2.76 -15.80 14.65
C ASP A 22 -1.97 -14.72 15.40
N ARG A 23 -0.65 -14.71 15.23
CA ARG A 23 0.20 -13.65 15.76
C ARG A 23 -0.11 -12.29 15.13
N LEU A 24 -0.24 -12.23 13.80
CA LEU A 24 -0.53 -10.96 13.09
C LEU A 24 -1.92 -10.42 13.43
N HIS A 25 -2.90 -11.31 13.57
CA HIS A 25 -4.25 -10.94 13.98
C HIS A 25 -4.26 -10.33 15.38
N GLN A 26 -3.58 -10.98 16.33
CA GLN A 26 -3.43 -10.45 17.69
C GLN A 26 -2.74 -9.07 17.68
N GLU A 27 -1.61 -8.95 16.96
CA GLU A 27 -0.85 -7.70 16.84
C GLU A 27 -1.68 -6.56 16.25
N TYR A 28 -2.51 -6.85 15.22
CA TYR A 28 -3.38 -5.89 14.58
C TYR A 28 -4.39 -5.27 15.56
N TRP A 29 -5.05 -6.10 16.34
CA TRP A 29 -6.04 -5.64 17.32
C TRP A 29 -5.40 -4.97 18.54
N ASP A 30 -4.27 -5.47 19.02
CA ASP A 30 -3.53 -4.87 20.14
C ASP A 30 -2.98 -3.47 19.78
N GLN A 31 -2.72 -3.20 18.51
CA GLN A 31 -2.23 -1.93 18.01
C GLN A 31 -3.33 -1.03 17.42
N ASN A 32 -4.58 -1.20 17.86
CA ASN A 32 -5.70 -0.36 17.45
C ASN A 32 -5.91 -0.34 15.93
N GLU A 33 -6.07 -1.53 15.35
CA GLU A 33 -6.28 -1.77 13.92
C GLU A 33 -5.09 -1.30 13.04
N PHE A 34 -3.89 -1.43 13.55
CA PHE A 34 -2.66 -1.13 12.82
C PHE A 34 -1.72 -2.34 12.78
N LEU A 35 -1.11 -2.59 11.63
CA LEU A 35 -0.16 -3.70 11.47
C LEU A 35 0.95 -3.34 10.49
N VAL A 36 2.18 -3.73 10.83
CA VAL A 36 3.33 -3.67 9.93
C VAL A 36 3.83 -5.08 9.62
N ILE A 37 3.66 -5.53 8.39
CA ILE A 37 4.20 -6.81 7.93
C ILE A 37 5.51 -6.56 7.19
N LYS A 38 6.62 -6.96 7.79
CA LYS A 38 7.93 -6.82 7.16
C LYS A 38 8.14 -7.91 6.11
N GLN A 39 8.55 -7.49 4.91
CA GLN A 39 8.93 -8.40 3.83
C GLN A 39 7.83 -9.43 3.46
N ILE A 40 6.58 -8.97 3.38
CA ILE A 40 5.46 -9.84 2.98
C ILE A 40 5.72 -10.54 1.63
N LEU A 41 6.42 -9.88 0.71
CA LEU A 41 6.89 -10.48 -0.54
C LEU A 41 8.41 -10.61 -0.52
N PRO A 42 8.97 -11.65 -1.17
CA PRO A 42 10.42 -11.80 -1.30
C PRO A 42 11.05 -10.56 -1.95
N ARG A 43 12.11 -10.04 -1.36
CA ARG A 43 12.80 -8.83 -1.85
C ARG A 43 13.18 -8.92 -3.33
N ALA A 44 13.77 -10.04 -3.74
CA ALA A 44 14.15 -10.26 -5.14
C ALA A 44 12.94 -10.14 -6.09
N PHE A 45 11.78 -10.66 -5.68
CA PHE A 45 10.56 -10.55 -6.48
C PHE A 45 10.06 -9.10 -6.59
N VAL A 46 10.12 -8.34 -5.50
CA VAL A 46 9.78 -6.90 -5.51
C VAL A 46 10.72 -6.12 -6.42
N GLU A 47 12.03 -6.38 -6.34
CA GLU A 47 13.06 -5.74 -7.15
C GLU A 47 12.94 -6.11 -8.65
N GLU A 48 12.52 -7.31 -8.97
CA GLU A 48 12.34 -7.76 -10.35
C GLU A 48 11.02 -7.27 -10.98
N VAL A 49 9.94 -7.26 -10.23
CA VAL A 49 8.58 -7.05 -10.78
C VAL A 49 8.06 -5.63 -10.54
N PHE A 50 8.12 -5.13 -9.31
CA PHE A 50 7.48 -3.86 -8.95
C PHE A 50 8.39 -2.64 -9.13
N VAL A 51 9.64 -2.75 -8.73
CA VAL A 51 10.58 -1.63 -8.82
C VAL A 51 10.78 -1.15 -10.25
N PRO A 52 10.96 -2.00 -11.27
CA PRO A 52 11.08 -1.54 -12.65
C PRO A 52 9.83 -0.82 -13.16
N GLN A 53 8.64 -1.28 -12.80
CA GLN A 53 7.39 -0.61 -13.18
C GLN A 53 7.25 0.75 -12.50
N ALA A 54 7.55 0.85 -11.21
CA ALA A 54 7.58 2.14 -10.51
C ALA A 54 8.60 3.09 -11.14
N GLN A 55 9.80 2.61 -11.50
CA GLN A 55 10.80 3.43 -12.18
C GLN A 55 10.35 3.86 -13.58
N GLY A 56 9.71 2.97 -14.34
CA GLY A 56 9.23 3.22 -15.69
C GLY A 56 8.19 4.34 -15.78
N VAL A 57 7.36 4.50 -14.74
CA VAL A 57 6.33 5.56 -14.70
C VAL A 57 6.78 6.84 -14.00
N LYS A 58 8.02 6.89 -13.50
CA LYS A 58 8.53 8.05 -12.77
C LYS A 58 8.55 9.34 -13.60
N ALA A 59 8.70 9.25 -14.92
CA ALA A 59 8.67 10.40 -15.80
C ALA A 59 7.27 11.08 -15.87
N GLU A 60 6.21 10.38 -15.45
CA GLU A 60 4.83 10.87 -15.41
C GLU A 60 4.41 11.36 -14.02
N LEU A 61 5.39 11.61 -13.18
CA LEU A 61 5.19 12.08 -11.83
C LEU A 61 4.56 13.48 -11.81
N ASN A 62 3.43 13.62 -11.16
CA ASN A 62 2.84 14.90 -10.82
C ASN A 62 3.34 15.34 -9.45
N ARG A 63 3.98 16.49 -9.37
CA ARG A 63 4.42 17.10 -8.11
C ARG A 63 3.27 17.90 -7.50
N ASN A 64 3.02 17.62 -6.22
CA ASN A 64 2.01 18.32 -5.44
C ASN A 64 2.68 19.10 -4.31
N TYR A 65 2.26 20.34 -4.14
CA TYR A 65 2.67 21.16 -3.03
C TYR A 65 1.47 21.84 -2.39
N ILE A 66 1.25 21.55 -1.11
CA ILE A 66 0.26 22.22 -0.26
C ILE A 66 1.02 22.75 0.94
N PRO A 67 1.19 24.09 1.07
CA PRO A 67 1.96 24.69 2.13
C PRO A 67 1.58 24.16 3.52
N GLY A 68 2.60 23.75 4.30
CA GLY A 68 2.40 23.22 5.66
C GLY A 68 1.76 21.83 5.76
N HIS A 69 1.39 21.21 4.62
CA HIS A 69 0.71 19.92 4.63
C HIS A 69 1.39 18.85 3.77
N LYS A 70 1.72 19.17 2.52
CA LYS A 70 2.24 18.14 1.60
C LYS A 70 3.22 18.73 0.60
N LYS A 71 4.35 18.05 0.44
CA LYS A 71 5.26 18.19 -0.69
C LYS A 71 5.66 16.79 -1.14
N GLY A 72 5.46 16.45 -2.39
CA GLY A 72 5.79 15.12 -2.90
C GLY A 72 5.26 14.91 -4.30
N GLY A 73 5.49 13.74 -4.85
CA GLY A 73 5.01 13.36 -6.15
C GLY A 73 4.10 12.15 -6.12
N SER A 74 3.22 12.06 -7.08
CA SER A 74 2.37 10.89 -7.28
C SER A 74 2.16 10.60 -8.74
N VAL A 75 1.98 9.33 -9.06
CA VAL A 75 1.54 8.85 -10.38
C VAL A 75 0.09 8.42 -10.28
N SER A 76 -0.73 8.87 -11.23
CA SER A 76 -2.17 8.63 -11.22
C SER A 76 -2.53 7.15 -11.40
N TYR A 77 -3.70 6.77 -10.91
CA TYR A 77 -4.27 5.44 -11.12
C TYR A 77 -4.29 5.03 -12.60
N TYR A 78 -4.67 5.93 -13.49
CA TYR A 78 -4.75 5.63 -14.92
C TYR A 78 -3.39 5.32 -15.54
N THR A 79 -2.36 6.04 -15.13
CA THR A 79 -0.97 5.74 -15.53
C THR A 79 -0.50 4.41 -14.95
N VAL A 80 -0.83 4.13 -13.68
CA VAL A 80 -0.53 2.82 -13.05
C VAL A 80 -1.22 1.69 -13.80
N GLN A 81 -2.49 1.85 -14.15
CA GLN A 81 -3.27 0.85 -14.88
C GLN A 81 -2.66 0.55 -16.26
N GLU A 82 -2.24 1.57 -16.98
CA GLU A 82 -1.69 1.42 -18.33
C GLU A 82 -0.26 0.92 -18.35
N LYS A 83 0.62 1.46 -17.48
CA LYS A 83 2.07 1.31 -17.58
C LYS A 83 2.72 0.55 -16.44
N ALA A 84 2.00 0.34 -15.33
CA ALA A 84 2.48 -0.38 -14.16
C ALA A 84 1.44 -1.39 -13.62
N PRO A 85 0.84 -2.25 -14.48
CA PRO A 85 -0.34 -3.04 -14.12
C PRO A 85 -0.07 -4.07 -13.01
N ARG A 86 1.18 -4.42 -12.70
CA ARG A 86 1.48 -5.39 -11.64
C ARG A 86 1.06 -4.92 -10.25
N PHE A 87 0.98 -3.61 -10.04
CA PHE A 87 0.41 -3.06 -8.80
C PHE A 87 -1.09 -3.35 -8.67
N LEU A 88 -1.81 -3.34 -9.78
CA LEU A 88 -3.23 -3.71 -9.79
C LEU A 88 -3.42 -5.23 -9.67
N ASP A 89 -2.52 -6.03 -10.23
CA ASP A 89 -2.54 -7.49 -10.01
C ASP A 89 -2.38 -7.82 -8.52
N LEU A 90 -1.48 -7.12 -7.81
CA LEU A 90 -1.33 -7.25 -6.37
C LEU A 90 -2.60 -6.77 -5.63
N TYR A 91 -3.08 -5.56 -5.93
CA TYR A 91 -4.27 -4.98 -5.32
C TYR A 91 -5.49 -5.89 -5.47
N ARG A 92 -5.70 -6.47 -6.66
CA ARG A 92 -6.83 -7.33 -6.99
C ARG A 92 -6.61 -8.81 -6.64
N SER A 93 -5.56 -9.14 -5.91
CA SER A 93 -5.29 -10.51 -5.48
C SER A 93 -6.37 -10.99 -4.50
N GLU A 94 -7.12 -12.00 -4.90
CA GLU A 94 -8.16 -12.61 -4.06
C GLU A 94 -7.59 -13.27 -2.79
N SER A 95 -6.40 -13.87 -2.87
CA SER A 95 -5.73 -14.45 -1.70
C SER A 95 -5.31 -13.36 -0.71
N PHE A 96 -4.85 -12.21 -1.20
CA PHE A 96 -4.55 -11.08 -0.34
C PHE A 96 -5.81 -10.50 0.31
N ARG A 97 -6.87 -10.30 -0.46
CA ARG A 97 -8.16 -9.85 0.06
C ARG A 97 -8.73 -10.83 1.10
N ALA A 98 -8.63 -12.15 0.85
CA ALA A 98 -9.09 -13.16 1.81
C ALA A 98 -8.29 -13.12 3.12
N PHE A 99 -6.98 -12.91 3.04
CA PHE A 99 -6.13 -12.69 4.22
C PHE A 99 -6.59 -11.44 5.01
N LEU A 100 -6.80 -10.32 4.31
CA LEU A 100 -7.28 -9.08 4.93
C LEU A 100 -8.67 -9.23 5.55
N ASN A 101 -9.61 -9.91 4.88
CA ASN A 101 -10.93 -10.18 5.42
C ASN A 101 -10.87 -10.88 6.78
N ARG A 102 -9.97 -11.86 6.91
CA ARG A 102 -9.75 -12.57 8.17
C ARG A 102 -9.09 -11.68 9.21
N LEU A 103 -8.11 -10.85 8.79
CA LEU A 103 -7.35 -9.97 9.68
C LEU A 103 -8.25 -8.92 10.34
N VAL A 104 -9.10 -8.28 9.55
CA VAL A 104 -9.99 -7.18 10.00
C VAL A 104 -11.38 -7.65 10.41
N GLU A 105 -11.65 -8.96 10.39
CA GLU A 105 -12.93 -9.58 10.70
C GLU A 105 -14.12 -8.98 9.93
N ALA A 106 -13.88 -8.54 8.69
CA ALA A 106 -14.88 -7.91 7.85
C ALA A 106 -14.81 -8.39 6.39
N LYS A 107 -15.94 -8.36 5.69
CA LYS A 107 -15.97 -8.64 4.25
C LYS A 107 -15.57 -7.40 3.47
N LEU A 108 -14.30 -7.32 3.10
CA LEU A 108 -13.78 -6.25 2.26
C LEU A 108 -14.19 -6.45 0.79
N MET A 109 -14.45 -5.33 0.14
CA MET A 109 -14.69 -5.26 -1.30
C MET A 109 -13.59 -4.42 -1.95
N PHE A 110 -13.25 -4.74 -3.18
CA PHE A 110 -12.42 -3.84 -3.98
C PHE A 110 -13.18 -2.54 -4.26
N CYS A 111 -12.46 -1.44 -4.36
CA CYS A 111 -13.04 -0.21 -4.90
C CYS A 111 -13.55 -0.47 -6.33
N PRO A 112 -14.53 0.31 -6.81
CA PRO A 112 -14.96 0.24 -8.21
C PRO A 112 -13.78 0.35 -9.17
N ASP A 113 -13.85 -0.33 -10.32
CA ASP A 113 -12.76 -0.40 -11.29
C ASP A 113 -12.32 0.95 -11.86
N ASN A 114 -13.20 1.94 -11.80
CA ASN A 114 -12.93 3.30 -12.25
C ASN A 114 -12.58 4.27 -11.11
N ASP A 115 -12.38 3.79 -9.89
CA ASP A 115 -11.99 4.66 -8.77
C ASP A 115 -10.50 5.05 -8.87
N PRO A 116 -10.19 6.32 -9.13
CA PRO A 116 -8.82 6.78 -9.24
C PRO A 116 -8.05 6.78 -7.90
N HIS A 117 -8.74 6.55 -6.78
CA HIS A 117 -8.15 6.51 -5.45
C HIS A 117 -7.86 5.08 -4.97
N SER A 118 -8.18 4.06 -5.78
CA SER A 118 -8.00 2.65 -5.39
C SER A 118 -6.54 2.22 -5.31
N CYS A 119 -5.66 2.81 -6.12
CA CYS A 119 -4.22 2.51 -6.15
C CYS A 119 -3.44 3.71 -6.69
N ALA A 120 -2.35 4.06 -6.02
CA ALA A 120 -1.46 5.13 -6.46
C ALA A 120 0.00 4.83 -6.07
N LEU A 121 0.94 5.40 -6.82
CA LEU A 121 2.35 5.38 -6.47
C LEU A 121 2.77 6.76 -5.96
N TYR A 122 3.41 6.79 -4.79
CA TYR A 122 3.92 8.01 -4.18
C TYR A 122 5.44 8.05 -4.21
N TYR A 123 5.99 9.24 -4.46
CA TYR A 123 7.41 9.47 -4.57
C TYR A 123 7.82 10.65 -3.70
N TYR A 124 8.65 10.36 -2.71
CA TYR A 124 9.30 11.33 -1.84
C TYR A 124 10.79 11.33 -2.20
N THR A 125 11.16 12.08 -3.25
CA THR A 125 12.46 11.97 -3.91
C THR A 125 13.30 13.24 -3.86
N GLU A 126 12.75 14.31 -3.32
CA GLU A 126 13.44 15.57 -3.15
C GLU A 126 13.59 15.96 -1.68
N PRO A 127 14.62 16.72 -1.33
CA PRO A 127 14.75 17.24 0.03
C PRO A 127 13.52 18.01 0.47
N GLY A 128 13.03 17.68 1.67
CA GLY A 128 11.83 18.28 2.24
C GLY A 128 10.50 17.71 1.72
N ASP A 129 10.53 16.65 0.93
CA ASP A 129 9.30 15.93 0.59
C ASP A 129 8.68 15.33 1.85
N HIS A 130 7.39 15.58 2.06
CA HIS A 130 6.65 15.13 3.23
C HIS A 130 5.15 15.11 2.97
N ILE A 131 4.43 14.44 3.86
CA ILE A 131 3.00 14.64 4.09
C ILE A 131 2.79 14.81 5.58
N GLY A 132 2.01 15.81 5.98
CA GLY A 132 1.67 16.07 7.37
C GLY A 132 0.72 15.02 7.95
N PHE A 133 0.52 15.03 9.25
CA PHE A 133 -0.48 14.19 9.90
C PHE A 133 -1.86 14.45 9.30
N HIS A 134 -2.54 13.38 8.94
CA HIS A 134 -3.88 13.42 8.35
C HIS A 134 -4.60 12.10 8.58
N TYR A 135 -5.90 12.12 8.38
CA TYR A 135 -6.72 10.94 8.23
C TYR A 135 -7.09 10.76 6.76
N ASP A 136 -7.04 9.55 6.26
CA ASP A 136 -7.53 9.26 4.92
C ASP A 136 -9.05 9.45 4.86
N THR A 137 -9.50 10.25 3.90
CA THR A 137 -10.94 10.48 3.69
C THR A 137 -11.57 9.26 3.01
N SER A 138 -12.66 8.76 3.60
CA SER A 138 -13.49 7.75 2.95
C SER A 138 -14.55 8.41 2.08
N TYR A 139 -14.59 8.02 0.81
CA TYR A 139 -15.65 8.42 -0.15
C TYR A 139 -16.79 7.41 -0.22
N TYR A 140 -16.69 6.32 0.53
CA TYR A 140 -17.65 5.22 0.57
C TYR A 140 -18.33 5.15 1.94
N LYS A 141 -19.52 4.54 1.96
CA LYS A 141 -20.18 4.17 3.23
C LYS A 141 -19.42 3.00 3.86
N GLY A 142 -19.21 3.07 5.16
CA GLY A 142 -18.54 2.03 5.93
C GLY A 142 -17.04 2.27 6.14
N ALA A 143 -16.37 1.28 6.68
CA ALA A 143 -14.95 1.34 6.97
C ALA A 143 -14.11 1.27 5.68
N ARG A 144 -13.03 2.04 5.63
CA ARG A 144 -12.02 1.98 4.60
C ARG A 144 -10.69 1.59 5.22
N TYR A 145 -9.99 0.71 4.55
CA TYR A 145 -8.65 0.27 4.95
C TYR A 145 -7.63 0.77 3.94
N THR A 146 -6.58 1.38 4.43
CA THR A 146 -5.45 1.84 3.61
C THR A 146 -4.28 0.89 3.79
N ILE A 147 -3.68 0.47 2.68
CA ILE A 147 -2.51 -0.40 2.66
C ILE A 147 -1.36 0.36 2.03
N LEU A 148 -0.28 0.51 2.78
CA LEU A 148 0.94 1.13 2.29
C LEU A 148 2.00 0.05 2.02
N MET A 149 2.60 0.06 0.85
CA MET A 149 3.69 -0.84 0.49
C MET A 149 4.97 -0.04 0.22
N GLY A 150 5.96 -0.18 1.08
CA GLY A 150 7.29 0.37 0.85
C GLY A 150 8.02 -0.43 -0.23
N LEU A 151 8.39 0.24 -1.32
CA LEU A 151 9.08 -0.38 -2.46
C LEU A 151 10.58 -0.15 -2.43
N VAL A 152 10.97 1.11 -2.23
CA VAL A 152 12.37 1.54 -2.22
C VAL A 152 12.53 2.60 -1.15
N ASP A 153 13.45 2.36 -0.23
CA ASP A 153 13.92 3.37 0.71
C ASP A 153 15.44 3.56 0.54
N ARG A 154 15.81 4.75 0.09
CA ARG A 154 17.21 5.22 -0.02
C ARG A 154 17.43 6.50 0.77
N SER A 155 16.48 6.85 1.61
CA SER A 155 16.56 8.04 2.45
C SER A 155 17.41 7.78 3.69
N THR A 156 17.91 8.85 4.29
CA THR A 156 18.62 8.81 5.57
C THR A 156 17.73 9.16 6.75
N GLN A 157 16.58 9.82 6.50
CA GLN A 157 15.74 10.39 7.56
C GLN A 157 14.24 10.26 7.30
N CYS A 158 13.79 9.65 6.20
CA CYS A 158 12.37 9.47 5.92
C CYS A 158 11.77 8.50 6.94
N LYS A 159 10.62 8.87 7.49
CA LYS A 159 9.89 8.08 8.48
C LYS A 159 8.40 8.11 8.16
N LEU A 160 7.75 6.98 8.35
CA LEU A 160 6.31 6.90 8.52
C LEU A 160 6.02 6.97 10.01
N VAL A 161 5.21 7.93 10.43
CA VAL A 161 4.83 8.12 11.83
C VAL A 161 3.32 7.93 11.94
N CYS A 162 2.90 7.05 12.82
CA CYS A 162 1.49 6.77 13.09
C CYS A 162 1.19 7.00 14.57
N GLU A 163 0.14 7.77 14.85
CA GLU A 163 -0.37 8.01 16.20
C GLU A 163 -1.56 7.07 16.44
N LEU A 164 -1.30 5.89 17.03
CA LEU A 164 -2.28 4.79 17.09
C LEU A 164 -3.35 5.00 18.18
N PHE A 165 -3.01 5.70 19.25
CA PHE A 165 -3.87 5.84 20.43
C PHE A 165 -4.09 7.31 20.80
N LYS A 166 -4.12 8.20 19.82
CA LYS A 166 -4.16 9.63 20.02
C LYS A 166 -5.27 10.11 20.97
N ASP A 167 -6.44 9.50 20.89
CA ASP A 167 -7.61 9.87 21.68
C ASP A 167 -7.84 8.93 22.88
N HIS A 168 -6.88 8.05 23.18
CA HIS A 168 -7.01 7.10 24.27
C HIS A 168 -6.37 7.67 25.56
N PRO A 169 -7.14 7.88 26.63
CA PRO A 169 -6.66 8.61 27.81
C PRO A 169 -5.58 7.90 28.62
N THR A 170 -5.34 6.59 28.37
CA THR A 170 -4.41 5.75 29.15
C THR A 170 -3.35 5.03 28.32
N LYS A 171 -3.25 5.33 27.03
CA LYS A 171 -2.25 4.72 26.13
C LYS A 171 -1.50 5.78 25.36
#